data_9d456c26e356ccf0975062605072b31e
#
_entry.id   9d456c26e356ccf0975062605072b31e
#
_cell.length_a   1.000
_cell.length_b   1.000
_cell.length_c   1.000
_cell.angle_alpha   90.00
_cell.angle_beta   90.00
_cell.angle_gamma   90.00
#
_symmetry.space_group_name_H-M   'P 1'
#
loop_
_entity.id
_entity.type
_entity.pdbx_description
1 polymer ?
#
loop_
_entity_poly.entity_id
_entity_poly.type
_entity_poly.pdbx_seq_one_letter_code
_entity_poly.pdbx_strand_id
1 'polypeptide(L)'
;YEKYWDDIAPFIKFGYIKDEKFAEKMGDFILYKNLEGKYLTLQDCLDENKEKHENTIFYVTNEKEQSQYINMFKEEGIDAVIMPAAIDSPFISHVEQKKEGLKFLRIDTDLNAAFKEDVKEDDEEFKKTSEELTECFKKALNNDKLDIKVEKMKNAGVASMITVSEDTRRMQDMMKMYS
;
A
#
# COMPACT_ATOMS: atom_id res chain seq x y z
N TYR A 1 15.38 22.31 2.04
CA TYR A 1 15.06 21.25 1.12
C TYR A 1 13.66 20.71 1.38
N GLU A 2 13.33 20.21 2.56
CA GLU A 2 12.00 19.73 2.96
C GLU A 2 10.87 20.73 2.68
N LYS A 3 11.08 22.00 3.02
CA LYS A 3 10.09 23.07 2.82
C LYS A 3 9.54 23.18 1.40
N TYR A 4 10.33 22.79 0.40
CA TYR A 4 9.98 22.89 -1.02
C TYR A 4 9.85 21.52 -1.66
N TRP A 5 9.90 20.45 -0.86
CA TRP A 5 9.92 19.11 -1.39
C TRP A 5 8.67 18.78 -2.20
N ASP A 6 7.49 19.07 -1.68
CA ASP A 6 6.22 18.78 -2.36
C ASP A 6 6.13 19.46 -3.74
N ASP A 7 6.76 20.63 -3.91
CA ASP A 7 6.76 21.37 -5.17
C ASP A 7 7.75 20.78 -6.19
N ILE A 8 8.90 20.31 -5.73
CA ILE A 8 9.99 19.84 -6.60
C ILE A 8 10.02 18.32 -6.81
N ALA A 9 9.37 17.56 -5.92
CA ALA A 9 9.40 16.10 -5.93
C ALA A 9 9.01 15.48 -7.29
N PRO A 10 7.97 15.95 -8.00
CA PRO A 10 7.64 15.40 -9.31
C PRO A 10 8.79 15.50 -10.34
N PHE A 11 9.51 16.61 -10.33
CA PHE A 11 10.65 16.83 -11.24
C PHE A 11 11.86 15.96 -10.86
N ILE A 12 12.14 15.85 -9.56
CA ILE A 12 13.21 14.98 -9.05
C ILE A 12 12.91 13.52 -9.39
N LYS A 13 11.68 13.05 -9.15
CA LYS A 13 11.25 11.69 -9.48
C LYS A 13 11.30 11.42 -10.99
N PHE A 14 10.90 12.39 -11.79
CA PHE A 14 11.05 12.30 -13.25
C PHE A 14 12.51 12.17 -13.68
N GLY A 15 13.41 13.01 -13.15
CA GLY A 15 14.85 12.90 -13.38
C GLY A 15 15.41 11.56 -12.96
N TYR A 16 14.98 11.03 -11.81
CA TYR A 16 15.36 9.72 -11.29
C TYR A 16 14.99 8.57 -12.24
N ILE A 17 13.83 8.64 -12.88
CA ILE A 17 13.39 7.64 -13.86
C ILE A 17 14.16 7.76 -15.18
N LYS A 18 14.51 8.98 -15.61
CA LYS A 18 15.04 9.24 -16.93
C LYS A 18 16.57 9.19 -17.03
N ASP A 19 17.28 9.46 -15.96
CA ASP A 19 18.74 9.56 -15.94
C ASP A 19 19.35 8.70 -14.84
N GLU A 20 20.06 7.66 -15.24
CA GLU A 20 20.70 6.71 -14.33
C GLU A 20 21.72 7.37 -13.40
N LYS A 21 22.55 8.28 -13.93
CA LYS A 21 23.55 9.00 -13.14
C LYS A 21 22.93 9.96 -12.15
N PHE A 22 21.79 10.55 -12.52
CA PHE A 22 21.01 11.36 -11.61
C PHE A 22 20.41 10.49 -10.50
N ALA A 23 19.85 9.33 -10.85
CA ALA A 23 19.29 8.39 -9.90
C ALA A 23 20.33 7.90 -8.88
N GLU A 24 21.54 7.56 -9.32
CA GLU A 24 22.64 7.16 -8.44
C GLU A 24 23.02 8.24 -7.42
N LYS A 25 23.01 9.51 -7.85
CA LYS A 25 23.39 10.63 -7.00
C LYS A 25 22.27 11.11 -6.08
N MET A 26 21.03 11.03 -6.53
CA MET A 26 19.88 11.60 -5.84
C MET A 26 19.11 10.58 -5.00
N GLY A 27 19.33 9.28 -5.21
CA GLY A 27 18.54 8.22 -4.57
C GLY A 27 18.43 8.33 -3.05
N ASP A 28 19.55 8.64 -2.39
CA ASP A 28 19.61 8.77 -0.93
C ASP A 28 19.06 10.11 -0.41
N PHE A 29 18.81 11.08 -1.29
CA PHE A 29 18.28 12.41 -0.95
C PHE A 29 16.80 12.58 -1.28
N ILE A 30 16.16 11.57 -1.87
CA ILE A 30 14.73 11.58 -2.11
C ILE A 30 14.00 11.46 -0.78
N LEU A 31 13.02 12.33 -0.56
CA LEU A 31 12.25 12.34 0.65
C LEU A 31 10.86 11.72 0.43
N TYR A 32 10.38 11.08 1.45
CA TYR A 32 9.08 10.44 1.54
C TYR A 32 8.32 11.04 2.70
N LYS A 33 7.15 11.61 2.45
CA LYS A 33 6.30 12.18 3.48
C LYS A 33 5.49 11.08 4.13
N ASN A 34 5.64 10.90 5.43
CA ASN A 34 4.93 9.87 6.18
C ASN A 34 3.54 10.31 6.64
N LEU A 35 2.79 9.41 7.31
CA LEU A 35 1.43 9.67 7.82
C LEU A 35 1.37 10.76 8.92
N GLU A 36 2.49 11.09 9.54
CA GLU A 36 2.60 12.20 10.50
C GLU A 36 3.01 13.52 9.83
N GLY A 37 3.26 13.51 8.51
CA GLY A 37 3.72 14.68 7.76
C GLY A 37 5.21 14.97 7.86
N LYS A 38 6.00 14.04 8.39
CA LYS A 38 7.47 14.11 8.42
C LYS A 38 8.05 13.66 7.09
N TYR A 39 9.19 14.25 6.73
CA TYR A 39 9.94 13.85 5.55
C TYR A 39 11.10 12.92 5.94
N LEU A 40 11.08 11.72 5.41
CA LEU A 40 12.01 10.64 5.71
C LEU A 40 12.78 10.25 4.46
N THR A 41 14.02 9.77 4.62
CA THR A 41 14.75 9.10 3.55
C THR A 41 14.19 7.69 3.32
N LEU A 42 14.58 7.04 2.24
CA LEU A 42 14.18 5.64 1.99
C LEU A 42 14.61 4.71 3.14
N GLN A 43 15.82 4.92 3.65
CA GLN A 43 16.35 4.11 4.74
C GLN A 43 15.56 4.33 6.03
N ASP A 44 15.22 5.57 6.37
CA ASP A 44 14.41 5.86 7.54
C ASP A 44 13.03 5.19 7.44
N CYS A 45 12.38 5.24 6.25
CA CYS A 45 11.10 4.55 6.04
C CYS A 45 11.18 3.03 6.24
N LEU A 46 12.29 2.42 5.84
CA LEU A 46 12.52 0.98 6.03
C LEU A 46 12.77 0.65 7.52
N ASP A 47 13.52 1.50 8.21
CA ASP A 47 13.84 1.29 9.62
C ASP A 47 12.61 1.45 10.53
N GLU A 48 11.68 2.34 10.21
CA GLU A 48 10.40 2.53 10.93
C GLU A 48 9.55 1.25 10.96
N ASN A 49 9.51 0.50 9.87
CA ASN A 49 8.67 -0.71 9.74
C ASN A 49 9.45 -2.02 9.88
N LYS A 50 10.74 -1.99 10.14
CA LYS A 50 11.65 -3.14 10.06
C LYS A 50 11.22 -4.36 10.88
N GLU A 51 10.70 -4.13 12.09
CA GLU A 51 10.30 -5.22 12.99
C GLU A 51 9.07 -5.98 12.51
N LYS A 52 8.18 -5.30 11.78
CA LYS A 52 6.88 -5.85 11.34
C LYS A 52 6.88 -6.23 9.87
N HIS A 53 7.57 -5.45 9.04
CA HIS A 53 7.53 -5.57 7.58
C HIS A 53 8.90 -5.27 6.97
N GLU A 54 9.79 -6.24 7.03
CA GLU A 54 11.13 -6.11 6.47
C GLU A 54 11.07 -5.80 4.96
N ASN A 55 11.86 -4.81 4.53
CA ASN A 55 11.99 -4.38 3.14
C ASN A 55 10.66 -3.98 2.44
N THR A 56 9.66 -3.60 3.23
CA THR A 56 8.37 -3.19 2.69
C THR A 56 8.03 -1.77 3.09
N ILE A 57 7.65 -0.94 2.11
CA ILE A 57 7.13 0.41 2.33
C ILE A 57 5.67 0.45 1.89
N PHE A 58 4.80 0.87 2.80
CA PHE A 58 3.40 1.10 2.47
C PHE A 58 3.20 2.51 1.94
N TYR A 59 2.27 2.69 1.00
CA TYR A 59 2.00 4.02 0.46
C TYR A 59 0.50 4.31 0.29
N VAL A 60 0.20 5.60 0.35
CA VAL A 60 -1.13 6.21 0.24
C VAL A 60 -1.17 7.06 -1.01
N THR A 61 -2.18 6.90 -1.85
CA THR A 61 -2.38 7.74 -3.04
C THR A 61 -3.48 8.79 -2.85
N ASN A 62 -4.45 8.50 -1.97
CA ASN A 62 -5.54 9.43 -1.65
C ASN A 62 -5.94 9.28 -0.18
N GLU A 63 -5.51 10.24 0.64
CA GLU A 63 -5.74 10.21 2.09
C GLU A 63 -7.22 10.17 2.48
N LYS A 64 -8.10 10.82 1.70
CA LYS A 64 -9.54 10.85 1.99
C LYS A 64 -10.20 9.51 1.71
N GLU A 65 -9.94 8.95 0.53
CA GLU A 65 -10.51 7.66 0.11
C GLU A 65 -9.94 6.49 0.91
N GLN A 66 -8.68 6.61 1.34
CA GLN A 66 -7.96 5.57 2.07
C GLN A 66 -7.92 5.80 3.59
N SER A 67 -8.73 6.75 4.11
CA SER A 67 -8.72 7.14 5.53
C SER A 67 -8.94 5.98 6.49
N GLN A 68 -9.80 5.01 6.13
CA GLN A 68 -10.06 3.82 6.92
C GLN A 68 -8.78 2.97 7.09
N TYR A 69 -8.05 2.76 6.01
CA TYR A 69 -6.80 2.02 6.04
C TYR A 69 -5.70 2.77 6.80
N ILE A 70 -5.63 4.10 6.63
CA ILE A 70 -4.70 4.96 7.37
C ILE A 70 -4.91 4.80 8.89
N ASN A 71 -6.16 4.80 9.34
CA ASN A 71 -6.47 4.64 10.76
C ASN A 71 -6.03 3.26 11.27
N MET A 72 -6.28 2.19 10.51
CA MET A 72 -5.84 0.84 10.86
C MET A 72 -4.31 0.76 10.98
N PHE A 73 -3.57 1.35 10.03
CA PHE A 73 -2.11 1.37 10.05
C PHE A 73 -1.58 2.11 11.28
N LYS A 74 -2.17 3.27 11.61
CA LYS A 74 -1.81 4.03 12.81
C LYS A 74 -2.08 3.27 14.12
N GLU A 75 -3.20 2.57 14.22
CA GLU A 75 -3.55 1.74 15.39
C GLU A 75 -2.55 0.59 15.60
N GLU A 76 -2.09 -0.02 14.51
CA GLU A 76 -1.08 -1.09 14.56
C GLU A 76 0.36 -0.56 14.66
N GLY A 77 0.55 0.78 14.65
CA GLY A 77 1.87 1.40 14.68
C GLY A 77 2.71 1.04 13.45
N ILE A 78 2.07 0.98 12.26
CA ILE A 78 2.72 0.79 10.97
C ILE A 78 2.66 2.11 10.22
N ASP A 79 3.80 2.59 9.74
CA ASP A 79 3.86 3.82 8.97
C ASP A 79 3.69 3.58 7.47
N ALA A 80 3.22 4.61 6.76
CA ALA A 80 3.10 4.61 5.31
C ALA A 80 3.50 5.99 4.76
N VAL A 81 3.85 6.05 3.48
CA VAL A 81 4.25 7.28 2.81
C VAL A 81 3.17 7.79 1.87
N ILE A 82 3.02 9.11 1.78
CA ILE A 82 1.99 9.78 0.97
C ILE A 82 2.56 10.04 -0.42
N MET A 83 1.96 9.41 -1.43
CA MET A 83 2.42 9.43 -2.82
C MET A 83 1.25 9.68 -3.78
N PRO A 84 0.73 10.92 -3.87
CA PRO A 84 -0.50 11.22 -4.58
C PRO A 84 -0.30 11.56 -6.07
N ALA A 85 0.95 11.75 -6.52
CA ALA A 85 1.24 12.20 -7.87
C ALA A 85 1.25 11.04 -8.88
N ALA A 86 0.80 11.29 -10.12
CA ALA A 86 0.82 10.27 -11.17
C ALA A 86 2.23 9.72 -11.45
N ILE A 87 3.28 10.54 -11.23
CA ILE A 87 4.68 10.12 -11.38
C ILE A 87 5.13 9.12 -10.31
N ASP A 88 4.40 8.99 -9.20
CA ASP A 88 4.81 8.14 -8.08
C ASP A 88 4.75 6.65 -8.46
N SER A 89 3.77 6.22 -9.23
CA SER A 89 3.65 4.83 -9.65
C SER A 89 4.85 4.35 -10.50
N PRO A 90 5.23 5.00 -11.60
CA PRO A 90 6.45 4.62 -12.34
C PRO A 90 7.73 4.82 -11.53
N PHE A 91 7.77 5.81 -10.63
CA PHE A 91 8.89 6.03 -9.74
C PHE A 91 9.08 4.84 -8.76
N ILE A 92 8.02 4.39 -8.10
CA ILE A 92 8.04 3.21 -7.22
C ILE A 92 8.60 1.99 -7.95
N SER A 93 8.06 1.70 -9.15
CA SER A 93 8.51 0.56 -9.94
C SER A 93 10.00 0.64 -10.29
N HIS A 94 10.51 1.85 -10.54
CA HIS A 94 11.93 2.05 -10.85
C HIS A 94 12.83 1.89 -9.61
N VAL A 95 12.37 2.34 -8.45
CA VAL A 95 13.10 2.14 -7.16
C VAL A 95 13.17 0.66 -6.81
N GLU A 96 12.06 -0.09 -6.95
CA GLU A 96 12.03 -1.53 -6.70
C GLU A 96 12.98 -2.31 -7.62
N GLN A 97 13.08 -1.93 -8.88
CA GLN A 97 14.02 -2.55 -9.83
C GLN A 97 15.48 -2.35 -9.44
N LYS A 98 15.81 -1.22 -8.82
CA LYS A 98 17.17 -0.89 -8.40
C LYS A 98 17.57 -1.46 -7.04
N LYS A 99 16.62 -1.69 -6.17
CA LYS A 99 16.85 -2.19 -4.81
C LYS A 99 16.22 -3.58 -4.66
N GLU A 100 17.05 -4.60 -4.83
CA GLU A 100 16.60 -6.00 -4.72
C GLU A 100 15.93 -6.27 -3.37
N GLY A 101 14.77 -6.90 -3.43
CA GLY A 101 13.98 -7.26 -2.25
C GLY A 101 13.10 -6.16 -1.70
N LEU A 102 13.26 -4.89 -2.12
CA LEU A 102 12.38 -3.79 -1.72
C LEU A 102 11.02 -3.91 -2.41
N LYS A 103 9.96 -3.70 -1.64
CA LYS A 103 8.58 -3.68 -2.14
C LYS A 103 7.84 -2.45 -1.66
N PHE A 104 7.06 -1.86 -2.55
CA PHE A 104 6.05 -0.86 -2.20
C PHE A 104 4.67 -1.49 -2.32
N LEU A 105 3.87 -1.38 -1.26
CA LEU A 105 2.50 -1.88 -1.23
C LEU A 105 1.54 -0.75 -0.88
N ARG A 106 0.51 -0.57 -1.69
CA ARG A 106 -0.53 0.40 -1.36
C ARG A 106 -1.32 -0.11 -0.15
N ILE A 107 -1.68 0.79 0.78
CA ILE A 107 -2.29 0.41 2.06
C ILE A 107 -3.63 -0.32 1.93
N ASP A 108 -4.29 -0.23 0.79
CA ASP A 108 -5.56 -0.89 0.48
C ASP A 108 -5.41 -2.13 -0.43
N THR A 109 -4.20 -2.62 -0.61
CA THR A 109 -3.94 -3.94 -1.22
C THR A 109 -4.24 -5.06 -0.23
N ASP A 110 -4.16 -6.30 -0.71
CA ASP A 110 -4.43 -7.49 0.13
C ASP A 110 -3.76 -7.35 1.49
N LEU A 111 -4.61 -7.35 2.53
CA LEU A 111 -4.18 -7.12 3.90
C LEU A 111 -3.10 -8.10 4.32
N ASN A 112 -2.04 -7.53 4.85
CA ASN A 112 -0.95 -8.32 5.40
C ASN A 112 -1.40 -9.16 6.60
N ALA A 113 -0.68 -10.24 6.85
CA ALA A 113 -0.83 -11.09 8.03
C ALA A 113 -0.85 -10.29 9.37
N ALA A 114 -0.24 -9.09 9.38
CA ALA A 114 -0.24 -8.21 10.56
C ALA A 114 -1.65 -7.80 11.03
N PHE A 115 -2.60 -7.67 10.11
CA PHE A 115 -3.99 -7.26 10.41
C PHE A 115 -4.96 -8.42 10.60
N LYS A 116 -4.52 -9.63 10.29
CA LYS A 116 -5.33 -10.84 10.38
C LYS A 116 -5.09 -11.53 11.71
N GLU A 117 -6.17 -12.05 12.30
CA GLU A 117 -6.04 -13.05 13.38
C GLU A 117 -5.65 -14.39 12.75
N ASP A 118 -4.76 -15.13 13.41
CA ASP A 118 -4.49 -16.51 13.06
C ASP A 118 -5.73 -17.36 13.37
N VAL A 119 -6.48 -17.66 12.33
CA VAL A 119 -7.62 -18.59 12.43
C VAL A 119 -7.06 -20.00 12.37
N LYS A 120 -7.34 -20.84 13.36
CA LYS A 120 -6.96 -22.26 13.30
C LYS A 120 -7.68 -22.91 12.14
N GLU A 121 -6.95 -23.74 11.37
CA GLU A 121 -7.48 -24.44 10.19
C GLU A 121 -8.73 -25.29 10.50
N ASP A 122 -8.96 -25.65 11.76
CA ASP A 122 -10.07 -26.49 12.22
C ASP A 122 -11.26 -25.70 12.81
N ASP A 123 -11.31 -24.37 12.63
CA ASP A 123 -12.45 -23.57 13.10
C ASP A 123 -13.65 -23.76 12.14
N GLU A 124 -14.46 -24.79 12.45
CA GLU A 124 -15.67 -25.14 11.67
C GLU A 124 -16.72 -24.02 11.69
N GLU A 125 -16.81 -23.27 12.80
CA GLU A 125 -17.76 -22.16 12.92
C GLU A 125 -17.34 -21.00 11.98
N PHE A 126 -16.04 -20.70 11.92
CA PHE A 126 -15.51 -19.71 11.00
C PHE A 126 -15.71 -20.12 9.55
N LYS A 127 -15.46 -21.39 9.18
CA LYS A 127 -15.67 -21.89 7.81
C LYS A 127 -17.13 -21.73 7.37
N LYS A 128 -18.06 -22.12 8.23
CA LYS A 128 -19.50 -22.00 7.95
C LYS A 128 -19.93 -20.54 7.76
N THR A 129 -19.49 -19.66 8.66
CA THR A 129 -19.78 -18.22 8.58
C THR A 129 -19.16 -17.63 7.32
N SER A 130 -17.97 -18.04 6.93
CA SER A 130 -17.28 -17.60 5.73
C SER A 130 -18.03 -17.98 4.46
N GLU A 131 -18.55 -19.19 4.37
CA GLU A 131 -19.37 -19.64 3.24
C GLU A 131 -20.68 -18.87 3.15
N GLU A 132 -21.39 -18.70 4.27
CA GLU A 132 -22.66 -17.95 4.32
C GLU A 132 -22.47 -16.49 3.91
N LEU A 133 -21.40 -15.82 4.38
CA LEU A 133 -21.06 -14.45 3.99
C LEU A 133 -20.72 -14.36 2.50
N THR A 134 -19.92 -15.28 1.99
CA THR A 134 -19.53 -15.32 0.58
C THR A 134 -20.74 -15.44 -0.33
N GLU A 135 -21.68 -16.34 0.00
CA GLU A 135 -22.94 -16.49 -0.75
C GLU A 135 -23.80 -15.23 -0.66
N CYS A 136 -23.92 -14.65 0.53
CA CYS A 136 -24.70 -13.43 0.75
C CYS A 136 -24.16 -12.27 -0.13
N PHE A 137 -22.85 -12.04 -0.15
CA PHE A 137 -22.25 -10.99 -0.96
C PHE A 137 -22.38 -11.25 -2.47
N LYS A 138 -22.18 -12.48 -2.93
CA LYS A 138 -22.37 -12.84 -4.35
C LYS A 138 -23.82 -12.57 -4.80
N LYS A 139 -24.79 -12.95 -3.98
CA LYS A 139 -26.21 -12.69 -4.24
C LYS A 139 -26.54 -11.20 -4.23
N ALA A 140 -26.08 -10.46 -3.22
CA ALA A 140 -26.33 -9.02 -3.07
C ALA A 140 -25.75 -8.20 -4.23
N LEU A 141 -24.58 -8.57 -4.73
CA LEU A 141 -23.89 -7.88 -5.83
C LEU A 141 -24.22 -8.48 -7.20
N ASN A 142 -25.05 -9.53 -7.24
CA ASN A 142 -25.45 -10.24 -8.46
C ASN A 142 -24.25 -10.61 -9.36
N ASN A 143 -23.17 -11.09 -8.74
CA ASN A 143 -21.93 -11.44 -9.43
C ASN A 143 -21.29 -12.69 -8.80
N ASP A 144 -21.50 -13.84 -9.42
CA ASP A 144 -20.98 -15.12 -8.96
C ASP A 144 -19.46 -15.28 -9.17
N LYS A 145 -18.84 -14.40 -9.98
CA LYS A 145 -17.41 -14.44 -10.29
C LYS A 145 -16.55 -13.64 -9.32
N LEU A 146 -17.15 -13.03 -8.29
CA LEU A 146 -16.39 -12.32 -7.27
C LEU A 146 -15.53 -13.30 -6.46
N ASP A 147 -14.27 -12.99 -6.35
CA ASP A 147 -13.38 -13.62 -5.39
C ASP A 147 -13.53 -12.91 -4.04
N ILE A 148 -14.18 -13.58 -3.09
CA ILE A 148 -14.47 -13.04 -1.76
C ILE A 148 -13.66 -13.83 -0.76
N LYS A 149 -12.75 -13.14 -0.07
CA LYS A 149 -11.99 -13.68 1.04
C LYS A 149 -12.61 -13.19 2.35
N VAL A 150 -13.04 -14.10 3.19
CA VAL A 150 -13.49 -13.81 4.55
C VAL A 150 -12.33 -14.04 5.50
N GLU A 151 -11.94 -13.02 6.22
CA GLU A 151 -10.79 -13.07 7.12
C GLU A 151 -11.15 -12.45 8.47
N LYS A 152 -10.61 -13.02 9.52
CA LYS A 152 -10.80 -12.49 10.87
C LYS A 152 -9.78 -11.41 11.13
N MET A 153 -10.26 -10.22 11.46
CA MET A 153 -9.41 -9.05 11.69
C MET A 153 -9.16 -8.85 13.17
N LYS A 154 -7.94 -8.45 13.53
CA LYS A 154 -7.59 -8.07 14.91
C LYS A 154 -8.40 -6.86 15.39
N ASN A 155 -8.77 -5.97 14.47
CA ASN A 155 -9.56 -4.80 14.78
C ASN A 155 -11.04 -5.00 14.38
N ALA A 156 -11.95 -4.97 15.36
CA ALA A 156 -13.38 -5.13 15.16
C ALA A 156 -14.07 -3.91 14.51
N GLY A 157 -13.38 -2.82 14.28
CA GLY A 157 -13.94 -1.58 13.73
C GLY A 157 -14.28 -1.64 12.25
N VAL A 158 -13.82 -2.66 11.52
CA VAL A 158 -13.99 -2.79 10.07
C VAL A 158 -14.77 -4.06 9.74
N ALA A 159 -16.00 -3.89 9.24
CA ALA A 159 -16.87 -5.01 8.92
C ALA A 159 -16.60 -5.65 7.55
N SER A 160 -16.17 -4.87 6.58
CA SER A 160 -15.85 -5.34 5.23
C SER A 160 -14.92 -4.38 4.51
N MET A 161 -14.07 -4.91 3.64
CA MET A 161 -13.17 -4.15 2.79
C MET A 161 -13.13 -4.72 1.38
N ILE A 162 -12.94 -3.85 0.39
CA ILE A 162 -12.66 -4.27 -0.98
C ILE A 162 -11.16 -4.06 -1.22
N THR A 163 -10.46 -5.13 -1.51
CA THR A 163 -9.03 -5.10 -1.84
C THR A 163 -8.81 -5.50 -3.30
N VAL A 164 -7.74 -5.02 -3.87
CA VAL A 164 -7.30 -5.37 -5.23
C VAL A 164 -5.81 -5.66 -5.13
N SER A 165 -5.33 -6.70 -5.81
CA SER A 165 -3.90 -7.01 -5.80
C SER A 165 -3.07 -5.84 -6.33
N GLU A 166 -1.86 -5.68 -5.83
CA GLU A 166 -0.95 -4.59 -6.23
C GLU A 166 -0.72 -4.58 -7.76
N ASP A 167 -0.52 -5.74 -8.37
CA ASP A 167 -0.29 -5.86 -9.82
C ASP A 167 -1.51 -5.38 -10.63
N THR A 168 -2.72 -5.79 -10.23
CA THR A 168 -3.96 -5.34 -10.89
C THR A 168 -4.13 -3.84 -10.76
N ARG A 169 -3.81 -3.28 -9.60
CA ARG A 169 -3.91 -1.87 -9.32
C ARG A 169 -2.91 -1.05 -10.12
N ARG A 170 -1.65 -1.48 -10.19
CA ARG A 170 -0.62 -0.83 -11.02
C ARG A 170 -1.00 -0.86 -12.50
N MET A 171 -1.59 -1.95 -12.96
CA MET A 171 -2.12 -2.04 -14.32
C MET A 171 -3.24 -1.03 -14.55
N GLN A 172 -4.18 -0.88 -13.62
CA GLN A 172 -5.25 0.12 -13.70
C GLN A 172 -4.70 1.56 -13.72
N ASP A 173 -3.71 1.87 -12.87
CA ASP A 173 -3.09 3.18 -12.82
C ASP A 173 -2.34 3.50 -14.13
N MET A 174 -1.63 2.53 -14.71
CA MET A 174 -1.03 2.67 -16.04
C MET A 174 -2.08 2.92 -17.11
N MET A 175 -3.18 2.18 -17.12
CA MET A 175 -4.26 2.39 -18.11
C MET A 175 -4.87 3.78 -18.02
N LYS A 176 -5.02 4.34 -16.80
CA LYS A 176 -5.50 5.71 -16.60
C LYS A 176 -4.56 6.79 -17.14
N MET A 177 -3.25 6.51 -17.17
CA MET A 177 -2.27 7.46 -17.74
C MET A 177 -2.33 7.55 -19.27
N TYR A 178 -2.90 6.55 -19.95
CA TYR A 178 -3.01 6.48 -21.41
C TYR A 178 -4.42 6.81 -21.93
N SER A 179 -5.37 7.06 -21.07
CA SER A 179 -6.75 7.45 -21.39
C SER A 179 -6.97 8.97 -21.29
#